data_e1a0aaf954f5d8ee118d5e657dacfe99
#
_entry.id   e1a0aaf954f5d8ee118d5e657dacfe99
#
_cell.length_a   1.000
_cell.length_b   1.000
_cell.length_c   1.000
_cell.angle_alpha   90.00
_cell.angle_beta   90.00
_cell.angle_gamma   90.00
#
_symmetry.space_group_name_H-M   'P 1'
#
loop_
_entity.id
_entity.type
_entity.pdbx_description
1 polymer ?
#
loop_
_entity_poly.entity_id
_entity_poly.type
_entity_poly.pdbx_seq_one_letter_code
_entity_poly.pdbx_strand_id
1 'polypeptide(L)'
;MMMMTVPNAWAGPGVNWRTGWHLDRPAPASSPRDGLATDVPALAVLTLEAAGERWQARVDNSVAGPIQVALQPAAGTPALPGLPMQTVIAGSASVVMTRLQPPTGSTAIRLDLTAVPGDPAARPQDVAYQLPFDAARIQVGQAPQGHFSHSDPENREAIDFALPEGTPVLAARAGTVMQVLNGYRGNGLDRGHDLGRANLVRVLHEDGSMAVYAHLQHNGVLVRPGEQVQAAQRIGLSGNTGYSAAPHLHFAVQVNAGMRLRSIPVRIVTPQGELRFARPLDEAGPSALP
;
A
#
# COMPACT_ATOMS: atom_id res chain seq x y z
N MET A 1 -5.60 -34.12 5.47
CA MET A 1 -5.81 -32.83 4.81
C MET A 1 -7.09 -32.25 5.40
N MET A 2 -6.94 -31.39 6.40
CA MET A 2 -8.07 -30.87 7.18
C MET A 2 -8.45 -29.51 6.57
N MET A 3 -9.61 -29.43 5.93
CA MET A 3 -10.19 -28.18 5.45
C MET A 3 -10.64 -27.37 6.66
N MET A 4 -9.97 -26.27 6.96
CA MET A 4 -10.53 -25.25 7.85
C MET A 4 -11.50 -24.41 7.04
N THR A 5 -12.79 -24.64 7.19
CA THR A 5 -13.82 -23.69 6.80
C THR A 5 -13.80 -22.55 7.81
N VAL A 6 -13.40 -21.37 7.40
CA VAL A 6 -13.52 -20.16 8.21
C VAL A 6 -14.97 -19.70 8.11
N PRO A 7 -15.77 -19.72 9.20
CA PRO A 7 -17.11 -19.17 9.13
C PRO A 7 -17.05 -17.65 8.91
N ASN A 8 -17.78 -17.19 7.91
CA ASN A 8 -18.04 -15.78 7.63
C ASN A 8 -18.94 -15.20 8.74
N ALA A 9 -18.41 -14.89 9.90
CA ALA A 9 -19.13 -14.05 10.87
C ALA A 9 -18.23 -13.65 12.02
N TRP A 10 -17.89 -12.38 12.07
CA TRP A 10 -17.63 -11.74 13.35
C TRP A 10 -18.84 -10.86 13.68
N ALA A 11 -19.61 -11.26 14.67
CA ALA A 11 -20.59 -10.43 15.33
C ALA A 11 -20.21 -10.39 16.81
N GLY A 12 -19.48 -9.36 17.20
CA GLY A 12 -19.48 -8.94 18.59
C GLY A 12 -20.89 -8.40 18.92
N PRO A 13 -21.31 -8.41 20.21
CA PRO A 13 -22.65 -7.95 20.56
C PRO A 13 -22.81 -6.47 20.18
N GLY A 14 -23.64 -6.19 19.17
CA GLY A 14 -24.10 -4.85 18.81
C GLY A 14 -23.72 -4.29 17.47
N VAL A 15 -22.87 -4.93 16.65
CA VAL A 15 -22.53 -4.40 15.31
C VAL A 15 -22.87 -5.44 14.24
N ASN A 16 -23.99 -5.21 13.57
CA ASN A 16 -24.34 -5.96 12.37
C ASN A 16 -23.62 -5.32 11.16
N TRP A 17 -22.46 -5.83 10.80
CA TRP A 17 -21.65 -5.34 9.70
C TRP A 17 -22.34 -5.38 8.33
N ARG A 18 -23.40 -6.21 8.16
CA ARG A 18 -24.19 -6.28 6.92
C ARG A 18 -25.19 -5.15 6.76
N THR A 19 -25.65 -4.55 7.85
CA THR A 19 -26.65 -3.46 7.81
C THR A 19 -26.05 -2.05 7.98
N GLY A 20 -24.77 -1.94 8.39
CA GLY A 20 -24.03 -0.68 8.47
C GLY A 20 -23.44 -0.18 7.15
N TRP A 21 -23.54 -0.94 6.07
CA TRP A 21 -22.89 -0.66 4.80
C TRP A 21 -23.93 -0.36 3.72
N HIS A 22 -24.36 0.89 3.63
CA HIS A 22 -25.19 1.35 2.49
C HIS A 22 -24.29 1.54 1.26
N LEU A 23 -24.28 0.54 0.37
CA LEU A 23 -23.53 0.54 -0.90
C LEU A 23 -24.27 1.20 -2.06
N ASP A 24 -25.35 1.94 -1.83
CA ASP A 24 -26.17 2.53 -2.88
C ASP A 24 -25.85 4.02 -3.10
N ARG A 25 -24.60 4.31 -3.56
CA ARG A 25 -24.32 5.50 -4.36
C ARG A 25 -23.11 5.26 -5.25
N PRO A 26 -23.24 5.42 -6.58
CA PRO A 26 -22.09 5.50 -7.44
C PRO A 26 -21.27 6.71 -7.01
N ALA A 27 -19.95 6.50 -6.80
CA ALA A 27 -19.04 7.58 -6.47
C ALA A 27 -19.08 8.63 -7.58
N PRO A 28 -19.19 9.94 -7.27
CA PRO A 28 -19.03 10.97 -8.26
C PRO A 28 -17.62 10.88 -8.84
N ALA A 29 -17.50 11.09 -10.15
CA ALA A 29 -16.23 11.16 -10.85
C ALA A 29 -15.30 12.12 -10.11
N SER A 30 -14.10 11.64 -9.76
CA SER A 30 -13.09 12.42 -9.03
C SER A 30 -12.65 13.61 -9.86
N SER A 31 -13.08 14.80 -9.47
CA SER A 31 -12.45 16.06 -9.88
C SER A 31 -11.01 16.11 -9.37
N PRO A 32 -10.08 16.80 -10.07
CA PRO A 32 -8.74 17.02 -9.57
C PRO A 32 -8.81 17.70 -8.19
N ARG A 33 -8.13 17.12 -7.21
CA ARG A 33 -8.14 17.63 -5.84
C ARG A 33 -7.28 18.89 -5.77
N ASP A 34 -7.92 20.05 -5.73
CA ASP A 34 -7.31 21.27 -5.24
C ASP A 34 -7.18 21.20 -3.71
N GLY A 35 -5.94 21.23 -3.22
CA GLY A 35 -5.60 21.95 -2.00
C GLY A 35 -5.91 21.33 -0.65
N LEU A 36 -5.91 20.00 -0.46
CA LEU A 36 -5.69 19.42 0.87
C LEU A 36 -4.25 18.95 0.96
N ALA A 37 -3.44 19.67 1.76
CA ALA A 37 -2.14 19.17 2.19
C ALA A 37 -2.39 17.82 2.88
N THR A 38 -2.09 16.73 2.18
CA THR A 38 -2.13 15.40 2.78
C THR A 38 -0.94 15.31 3.72
N ASP A 39 -1.17 15.11 5.01
CA ASP A 39 -0.14 14.83 6.03
C ASP A 39 0.61 13.51 5.76
N VAL A 40 0.39 12.88 4.62
CA VAL A 40 1.09 11.66 4.21
C VAL A 40 2.47 12.03 3.70
N PRO A 41 3.55 11.56 4.32
CA PRO A 41 4.90 11.82 3.85
C PRO A 41 5.06 11.40 2.39
N ALA A 42 5.58 12.32 1.58
CA ALA A 42 5.80 12.06 0.17
C ALA A 42 6.85 10.97 -0.02
N LEU A 43 6.64 10.05 -0.97
CA LEU A 43 7.61 9.02 -1.34
C LEU A 43 8.87 9.62 -1.99
N ALA A 44 8.71 10.78 -2.63
CA ALA A 44 9.80 11.50 -3.28
C ALA A 44 9.57 12.99 -3.20
N VAL A 45 10.67 13.74 -3.17
CA VAL A 45 10.68 15.20 -3.19
C VAL A 45 11.34 15.68 -4.48
N LEU A 46 10.62 16.53 -5.23
CA LEU A 46 11.17 17.20 -6.41
C LEU A 46 11.71 18.57 -6.01
N THR A 47 12.97 18.82 -6.34
CA THR A 47 13.62 20.12 -6.17
C THR A 47 14.06 20.65 -7.53
N LEU A 48 13.72 21.93 -7.82
CA LEU A 48 14.20 22.66 -8.96
C LEU A 48 15.27 23.64 -8.52
N GLU A 49 16.49 23.46 -9.01
CA GLU A 49 17.65 24.30 -8.66
C GLU A 49 18.18 25.02 -9.90
N ALA A 50 18.44 26.32 -9.77
CA ALA A 50 19.11 27.04 -10.83
C ALA A 50 20.58 26.62 -10.97
N ALA A 51 21.01 26.30 -12.18
CA ALA A 51 22.36 25.88 -12.52
C ALA A 51 22.83 26.63 -13.76
N GLY A 52 23.27 27.89 -13.57
CA GLY A 52 23.58 28.82 -14.64
C GLY A 52 22.30 29.22 -15.41
N GLU A 53 22.32 29.07 -16.72
CA GLU A 53 21.16 29.34 -17.59
C GLU A 53 20.13 28.20 -17.63
N ARG A 54 20.35 27.11 -16.91
CA ARG A 54 19.48 25.92 -16.88
C ARG A 54 18.95 25.69 -15.48
N TRP A 55 17.90 24.90 -15.38
CA TRP A 55 17.37 24.38 -14.16
C TRP A 55 17.65 22.87 -14.06
N GLN A 56 18.04 22.41 -12.89
CA GLN A 56 18.16 20.99 -12.60
C GLN A 56 16.91 20.54 -11.87
N ALA A 57 16.25 19.48 -12.37
CA ALA A 57 15.20 18.78 -11.68
C ALA A 57 15.82 17.59 -10.93
N ARG A 58 15.95 17.73 -9.61
CA ARG A 58 16.44 16.69 -8.72
C ARG A 58 15.27 16.04 -8.00
N VAL A 59 15.31 14.72 -7.89
CA VAL A 59 14.35 13.94 -7.13
C VAL A 59 15.08 13.15 -6.06
N ASP A 60 14.63 13.35 -4.82
CA ASP A 60 15.12 12.67 -3.63
C ASP A 60 14.11 11.59 -3.24
N ASN A 61 14.54 10.31 -3.21
CA ASN A 61 13.74 9.19 -2.74
C ASN A 61 13.71 9.18 -1.21
N SER A 62 12.53 9.36 -0.62
CA SER A 62 12.33 9.45 0.84
C SER A 62 12.17 8.10 1.54
N VAL A 63 12.16 6.97 0.81
CA VAL A 63 12.01 5.63 1.39
C VAL A 63 13.26 4.77 1.19
N ALA A 64 13.42 3.73 2.00
CA ALA A 64 14.62 2.89 2.01
C ALA A 64 14.59 1.75 0.97
N GLY A 65 13.72 1.81 -0.02
CA GLY A 65 13.66 0.89 -1.15
C GLY A 65 13.48 1.63 -2.46
N PRO A 66 13.52 0.95 -3.61
CA PRO A 66 13.37 1.57 -4.92
C PRO A 66 11.98 2.17 -5.08
N ILE A 67 11.90 3.29 -5.81
CA ILE A 67 10.66 3.89 -6.29
C ILE A 67 10.75 4.10 -7.81
N GLN A 68 9.67 3.90 -8.52
CA GLN A 68 9.53 4.37 -9.88
C GLN A 68 8.91 5.77 -9.85
N VAL A 69 9.50 6.70 -10.59
CA VAL A 69 9.03 8.07 -10.69
C VAL A 69 8.72 8.43 -12.12
N ALA A 70 7.70 9.27 -12.30
CA ALA A 70 7.38 9.93 -13.57
C ALA A 70 7.42 11.44 -13.36
N LEU A 71 8.17 12.13 -14.21
CA LEU A 71 8.30 13.60 -14.24
C LEU A 71 7.72 14.12 -15.56
N GLN A 72 6.83 15.11 -15.47
CA GLN A 72 6.18 15.71 -16.64
C GLN A 72 5.96 17.21 -16.46
N PRO A 73 5.77 17.98 -17.53
CA PRO A 73 5.32 19.36 -17.41
C PRO A 73 3.96 19.40 -16.70
N ALA A 74 3.80 20.34 -15.75
CA ALA A 74 2.50 20.54 -15.12
C ALA A 74 1.45 21.05 -16.13
N ALA A 75 0.18 20.84 -15.84
CA ALA A 75 -0.92 21.28 -16.69
C ALA A 75 -0.79 22.79 -17.02
N GLY A 76 -0.95 23.15 -18.30
CA GLY A 76 -0.79 24.51 -18.79
C GLY A 76 0.65 24.99 -18.98
N THR A 77 1.65 24.14 -18.72
CA THR A 77 3.05 24.41 -19.03
C THR A 77 3.36 23.99 -20.46
N PRO A 78 4.08 24.79 -21.27
CA PRO A 78 4.54 24.37 -22.59
C PRO A 78 5.37 23.10 -22.52
N ALA A 79 5.40 22.34 -23.63
CA ALA A 79 6.23 21.14 -23.74
C ALA A 79 7.70 21.49 -23.46
N LEU A 80 8.33 20.68 -22.63
CA LEU A 80 9.74 20.79 -22.27
C LEU A 80 10.51 19.63 -22.90
N PRO A 81 11.62 19.90 -23.64
CA PRO A 81 12.41 18.83 -24.24
C PRO A 81 12.87 17.79 -23.20
N GLY A 82 12.72 16.51 -23.55
CA GLY A 82 13.09 15.39 -22.69
C GLY A 82 12.03 15.00 -21.65
N LEU A 83 10.87 15.66 -21.62
CA LEU A 83 9.73 15.29 -20.82
C LEU A 83 8.51 14.87 -21.67
N PRO A 84 7.64 13.97 -21.22
CA PRO A 84 7.70 13.23 -19.94
C PRO A 84 8.82 12.19 -19.88
N MET A 85 9.29 11.87 -18.68
CA MET A 85 10.29 10.83 -18.47
C MET A 85 9.98 9.99 -17.23
N GLN A 86 10.46 8.76 -17.22
CA GLN A 86 10.31 7.83 -16.09
C GLN A 86 11.65 7.19 -15.78
N THR A 87 11.89 6.91 -14.50
CA THR A 87 13.06 6.14 -14.05
C THR A 87 12.79 5.47 -12.72
N VAL A 88 13.66 4.54 -12.35
CA VAL A 88 13.69 3.95 -11.00
C VAL A 88 14.82 4.61 -10.22
N ILE A 89 14.51 5.04 -9.00
CA ILE A 89 15.47 5.64 -8.07
C ILE A 89 15.66 4.67 -6.89
N ALA A 90 16.89 4.29 -6.64
CA ALA A 90 17.25 3.41 -5.52
C ALA A 90 16.84 4.01 -4.17
N GLY A 91 16.70 3.16 -3.15
CA GLY A 91 16.30 3.60 -1.81
C GLY A 91 17.22 4.68 -1.25
N SER A 92 16.63 5.73 -0.68
CA SER A 92 17.32 6.88 -0.07
C SER A 92 18.29 7.62 -1.02
N ALA A 93 18.19 7.41 -2.33
CA ALA A 93 19.05 8.05 -3.32
C ALA A 93 18.47 9.39 -3.79
N SER A 94 19.37 10.27 -4.22
CA SER A 94 19.09 11.56 -4.84
C SER A 94 19.60 11.54 -6.28
N VAL A 95 18.76 11.90 -7.25
CA VAL A 95 19.09 11.81 -8.69
C VAL A 95 18.69 13.10 -9.40
N VAL A 96 19.61 13.69 -10.18
CA VAL A 96 19.26 14.72 -11.16
C VAL A 96 18.63 14.05 -12.35
N MET A 97 17.32 14.13 -12.48
CA MET A 97 16.58 13.50 -13.58
C MET A 97 16.85 14.19 -14.91
N THR A 98 16.85 15.52 -14.94
CA THR A 98 17.03 16.28 -16.18
C THR A 98 17.51 17.69 -15.90
N ARG A 99 18.06 18.35 -16.97
CA ARG A 99 18.39 19.77 -16.99
C ARG A 99 17.54 20.45 -18.04
N LEU A 100 16.78 21.45 -17.63
CA LEU A 100 15.77 22.13 -18.42
C LEU A 100 16.16 23.58 -18.68
N GLN A 101 15.78 24.10 -19.85
CA GLN A 101 15.78 25.54 -20.12
C GLN A 101 14.35 26.06 -19.97
N PRO A 102 14.12 27.20 -19.32
CA PRO A 102 12.81 27.84 -19.32
C PRO A 102 12.37 28.11 -20.76
N PRO A 103 11.08 28.00 -21.07
CA PRO A 103 10.56 28.44 -22.35
C PRO A 103 10.86 29.93 -22.57
N THR A 104 11.08 30.33 -23.81
CA THR A 104 11.35 31.74 -24.17
C THR A 104 10.25 32.65 -23.61
N GLY A 105 10.64 33.69 -22.86
CA GLY A 105 9.71 34.61 -22.21
C GLY A 105 9.12 34.13 -20.90
N SER A 106 9.54 32.96 -20.38
CA SER A 106 9.15 32.48 -19.06
C SER A 106 10.35 32.35 -18.12
N THR A 107 10.16 32.72 -16.89
CA THR A 107 11.16 32.56 -15.81
C THR A 107 10.82 31.39 -14.88
N ALA A 108 9.69 30.70 -15.11
CA ALA A 108 9.20 29.63 -14.25
C ALA A 108 8.99 28.33 -15.03
N ILE A 109 9.45 27.25 -14.43
CA ILE A 109 9.17 25.86 -14.85
C ILE A 109 8.26 25.24 -13.79
N ARG A 110 7.17 24.62 -14.21
CA ARG A 110 6.29 23.84 -13.34
C ARG A 110 6.28 22.41 -13.80
N LEU A 111 6.54 21.49 -12.87
CA LEU A 111 6.60 20.06 -13.12
C LEU A 111 5.72 19.30 -12.11
N ASP A 112 5.11 18.24 -12.59
CA ASP A 112 4.42 17.26 -11.78
C ASP A 112 5.30 16.03 -11.61
N LEU A 113 5.45 15.57 -10.37
CA LEU A 113 6.13 14.34 -10.00
C LEU A 113 5.11 13.33 -9.49
N THR A 114 5.11 12.14 -10.08
CA THR A 114 4.40 10.97 -9.55
C THR A 114 5.43 9.94 -9.12
N ALA A 115 5.22 9.31 -7.96
CA ALA A 115 6.09 8.27 -7.44
C ALA A 115 5.28 7.05 -6.99
N VAL A 116 5.77 5.85 -7.31
CA VAL A 116 5.20 4.57 -6.92
C VAL A 116 6.29 3.71 -6.30
N PRO A 117 6.07 3.10 -5.11
CA PRO A 117 7.07 2.25 -4.48
C PRO A 117 7.33 0.98 -5.30
N GLY A 118 8.57 0.49 -5.22
CA GLY A 118 9.03 -0.72 -5.89
C GLY A 118 9.61 -0.49 -7.28
N ASP A 119 10.30 -1.52 -7.76
CA ASP A 119 10.87 -1.60 -9.10
C ASP A 119 9.91 -2.38 -10.02
N PRO A 120 9.49 -1.84 -11.19
CA PRO A 120 8.65 -2.59 -12.14
C PRO A 120 9.38 -3.80 -12.76
N ALA A 121 10.69 -3.90 -12.61
CA ALA A 121 11.46 -5.07 -13.01
C ALA A 121 11.43 -6.22 -11.99
N ALA A 122 10.76 -6.05 -10.84
CA ALA A 122 10.59 -7.08 -9.82
C ALA A 122 10.10 -8.41 -10.41
N ARG A 123 10.57 -9.51 -9.84
CA ARG A 123 10.19 -10.87 -10.27
C ARG A 123 9.75 -11.67 -9.03
N PRO A 124 8.50 -11.44 -8.55
CA PRO A 124 7.97 -12.12 -7.39
C PRO A 124 8.07 -13.64 -7.55
N GLN A 125 8.47 -14.29 -6.47
CA GLN A 125 8.60 -15.74 -6.40
C GLN A 125 7.42 -16.34 -5.65
N ASP A 126 7.03 -17.58 -6.02
CA ASP A 126 6.03 -18.35 -5.29
C ASP A 126 6.63 -18.90 -4.00
N VAL A 127 6.71 -18.06 -2.98
CA VAL A 127 7.17 -18.44 -1.64
C VAL A 127 6.02 -18.42 -0.64
N ALA A 128 6.12 -19.24 0.39
CA ALA A 128 5.17 -19.23 1.48
C ALA A 128 5.54 -18.13 2.50
N TYR A 129 4.53 -17.35 2.89
CA TYR A 129 4.62 -16.35 3.94
C TYR A 129 4.18 -16.96 5.27
N GLN A 130 4.82 -16.58 6.36
CA GLN A 130 4.34 -16.94 7.70
C GLN A 130 3.13 -16.09 8.08
N LEU A 131 2.33 -16.58 9.01
CA LEU A 131 1.25 -15.78 9.58
C LEU A 131 1.84 -14.51 10.23
N PRO A 132 1.33 -13.31 9.92
CA PRO A 132 1.91 -12.05 10.40
C PRO A 132 1.60 -11.71 11.88
N PHE A 133 1.18 -12.68 12.67
CA PHE A 133 0.94 -12.59 14.11
C PHE A 133 0.93 -13.97 14.74
N ASP A 134 1.06 -14.03 16.06
CA ASP A 134 0.93 -15.28 16.82
C ASP A 134 -0.45 -15.30 17.48
N ALA A 135 -1.26 -16.30 17.10
CA ALA A 135 -2.58 -16.50 17.70
C ALA A 135 -3.01 -17.96 17.64
N ALA A 136 -3.65 -18.40 18.71
CA ALA A 136 -4.26 -19.74 18.79
C ALA A 136 -5.46 -19.89 17.82
N ARG A 137 -6.09 -18.80 17.42
CA ARG A 137 -7.25 -18.77 16.52
C ARG A 137 -7.12 -17.64 15.51
N ILE A 138 -7.25 -17.97 14.22
CA ILE A 138 -7.22 -17.02 13.12
C ILE A 138 -8.67 -16.63 12.79
N GLN A 139 -8.92 -15.32 12.76
CA GLN A 139 -10.19 -14.74 12.31
C GLN A 139 -9.91 -13.82 11.12
N VAL A 140 -10.56 -14.09 10.00
CA VAL A 140 -10.45 -13.29 8.78
C VAL A 140 -11.71 -12.43 8.67
N GLY A 141 -11.54 -11.12 8.74
CA GLY A 141 -12.61 -10.13 8.57
C GLY A 141 -12.98 -9.97 7.10
N GLN A 142 -11.95 -9.87 6.24
CA GLN A 142 -12.11 -9.80 4.79
C GLN A 142 -11.03 -10.64 4.10
N ALA A 143 -11.44 -11.50 3.19
CA ALA A 143 -10.58 -12.33 2.37
C ALA A 143 -10.15 -11.59 1.08
N PRO A 144 -9.21 -12.13 0.29
CA PRO A 144 -8.91 -11.63 -1.04
C PRO A 144 -10.17 -11.45 -1.89
N GLN A 145 -10.20 -10.39 -2.71
CA GLN A 145 -11.32 -10.03 -3.59
C GLN A 145 -12.61 -9.67 -2.83
N GLY A 146 -12.51 -9.31 -1.56
CA GLY A 146 -13.62 -8.83 -0.75
C GLY A 146 -14.15 -7.47 -1.25
N HIS A 147 -15.47 -7.29 -1.19
CA HIS A 147 -16.14 -6.14 -1.84
C HIS A 147 -16.00 -4.81 -1.08
N PHE A 148 -15.60 -4.82 0.18
CA PHE A 148 -15.55 -3.59 0.97
C PHE A 148 -14.38 -2.68 0.63
N SER A 149 -13.14 -3.17 0.78
CA SER A 149 -11.90 -2.41 0.55
C SER A 149 -10.93 -3.12 -0.40
N HIS A 150 -11.18 -4.40 -0.75
CA HIS A 150 -10.33 -5.20 -1.63
C HIS A 150 -10.83 -5.19 -3.10
N SER A 151 -11.32 -4.05 -3.57
CA SER A 151 -11.86 -3.89 -4.93
C SER A 151 -10.90 -3.22 -5.92
N ASP A 152 -9.90 -2.50 -5.42
CA ASP A 152 -8.89 -1.84 -6.24
C ASP A 152 -7.66 -2.75 -6.47
N PRO A 153 -6.84 -2.50 -7.51
CA PRO A 153 -5.68 -3.34 -7.81
C PRO A 153 -4.65 -3.47 -6.70
N GLU A 154 -4.52 -2.46 -5.83
CA GLU A 154 -3.53 -2.44 -4.75
C GLU A 154 -3.90 -3.37 -3.61
N ASN A 155 -5.20 -3.59 -3.39
CA ASN A 155 -5.75 -4.30 -2.23
C ASN A 155 -6.52 -5.57 -2.61
N ARG A 156 -6.69 -5.87 -3.89
CA ARG A 156 -7.53 -6.99 -4.36
C ARG A 156 -7.16 -8.33 -3.72
N GLU A 157 -5.88 -8.59 -3.53
CA GLU A 157 -5.38 -9.84 -2.94
C GLU A 157 -5.02 -9.69 -1.45
N ALA A 158 -5.45 -8.59 -0.81
CA ALA A 158 -5.22 -8.34 0.61
C ALA A 158 -6.10 -9.24 1.49
N ILE A 159 -5.66 -9.40 2.74
CA ILE A 159 -6.35 -10.15 3.79
C ILE A 159 -6.44 -9.25 5.01
N ASP A 160 -7.66 -9.08 5.55
CA ASP A 160 -7.88 -8.39 6.80
C ASP A 160 -8.06 -9.41 7.92
N PHE A 161 -7.10 -9.45 8.83
CA PHE A 161 -7.15 -10.30 10.01
C PHE A 161 -7.77 -9.52 11.17
N ALA A 162 -8.91 -9.98 11.67
CA ALA A 162 -9.53 -9.39 12.85
C ALA A 162 -8.64 -9.63 14.08
N LEU A 163 -8.03 -8.58 14.59
CA LEU A 163 -7.11 -8.61 15.72
C LEU A 163 -7.47 -7.51 16.72
N PRO A 164 -7.42 -7.79 18.03
CA PRO A 164 -7.48 -6.74 19.03
C PRO A 164 -6.34 -5.74 18.84
N GLU A 165 -6.59 -4.46 19.14
CA GLU A 165 -5.52 -3.46 19.17
C GLU A 165 -4.40 -3.86 20.13
N GLY A 166 -3.16 -3.56 19.75
CA GLY A 166 -1.98 -3.91 20.55
C GLY A 166 -1.48 -5.35 20.35
N THR A 167 -2.12 -6.16 19.48
CA THR A 167 -1.58 -7.49 19.16
C THR A 167 -0.25 -7.35 18.43
N PRO A 168 0.81 -8.08 18.82
CA PRO A 168 2.08 -8.06 18.12
C PRO A 168 1.95 -8.47 16.65
N VAL A 169 2.42 -7.60 15.76
CA VAL A 169 2.51 -7.87 14.32
C VAL A 169 3.93 -8.31 13.98
N LEU A 170 4.03 -9.41 13.24
CA LEU A 170 5.28 -10.07 12.87
C LEU A 170 5.54 -9.94 11.36
N ALA A 171 6.80 -9.83 10.97
CA ALA A 171 7.18 -9.90 9.57
C ALA A 171 6.87 -11.30 9.01
N ALA A 172 6.01 -11.39 8.02
CA ALA A 172 5.61 -12.66 7.41
C ALA A 172 6.72 -13.29 6.55
N ARG A 173 7.71 -12.50 6.12
CA ARG A 173 8.89 -12.90 5.34
C ARG A 173 10.03 -11.93 5.64
N ALA A 174 11.27 -12.41 5.58
CA ALA A 174 12.46 -11.57 5.74
C ALA A 174 12.56 -10.50 4.63
N GLY A 175 13.14 -9.36 4.96
CA GLY A 175 13.36 -8.27 4.00
C GLY A 175 13.87 -6.99 4.65
N THR A 176 13.83 -5.90 3.88
CA THR A 176 14.23 -4.56 4.32
C THR A 176 12.99 -3.73 4.58
N VAL A 177 12.89 -3.09 5.74
CA VAL A 177 11.83 -2.11 6.01
C VAL A 177 12.00 -0.93 5.05
N MET A 178 11.12 -0.84 4.08
CA MET A 178 11.18 0.19 3.04
C MET A 178 10.55 1.51 3.49
N GLN A 179 9.41 1.42 4.18
CA GLN A 179 8.60 2.58 4.57
C GLN A 179 7.92 2.34 5.90
N VAL A 180 7.80 3.39 6.69
CA VAL A 180 7.06 3.41 7.96
C VAL A 180 6.19 4.65 8.01
N LEU A 181 4.91 4.47 8.36
CA LEU A 181 4.00 5.53 8.79
C LEU A 181 3.54 5.17 10.20
N ASN A 182 3.66 6.09 11.17
CA ASN A 182 3.48 5.76 12.59
C ASN A 182 2.74 6.83 13.41
N GLY A 183 2.49 8.01 12.82
CA GLY A 183 1.99 9.19 13.53
C GLY A 183 0.48 9.40 13.49
N TYR A 184 -0.26 8.64 12.69
CA TYR A 184 -1.70 8.83 12.54
C TYR A 184 -2.48 8.33 13.74
N ARG A 185 -3.58 9.05 14.05
CA ARG A 185 -4.50 8.73 15.14
C ARG A 185 -5.92 8.58 14.60
N GLY A 186 -6.69 7.69 15.23
CA GLY A 186 -8.10 7.50 14.93
C GLY A 186 -8.35 6.80 13.60
N ASN A 187 -9.61 6.51 13.38
CA ASN A 187 -10.12 5.81 12.20
C ASN A 187 -11.44 6.44 11.77
N GLY A 188 -11.86 6.15 10.57
CA GLY A 188 -13.14 6.58 10.02
C GLY A 188 -13.42 5.92 8.68
N LEU A 189 -14.52 6.30 8.06
CA LEU A 189 -14.99 5.79 6.78
C LEU A 189 -15.13 6.88 5.73
N ASP A 190 -14.58 8.05 5.97
CA ASP A 190 -14.48 9.11 4.98
C ASP A 190 -13.27 8.84 4.08
N ARG A 191 -13.53 8.37 2.86
CA ARG A 191 -12.46 8.07 1.88
C ARG A 191 -11.60 9.32 1.55
N GLY A 192 -12.18 10.51 1.61
CA GLY A 192 -11.46 11.76 1.35
C GLY A 192 -10.48 12.12 2.45
N HIS A 193 -10.82 11.80 3.68
CA HIS A 193 -10.05 12.14 4.87
C HIS A 193 -9.20 10.97 5.38
N ASP A 194 -9.77 9.76 5.48
CA ASP A 194 -9.15 8.64 6.20
C ASP A 194 -8.29 7.75 5.30
N LEU A 195 -8.56 7.75 3.97
CA LEU A 195 -7.75 6.98 3.03
C LEU A 195 -6.32 7.53 2.99
N GLY A 196 -5.33 6.67 3.22
CA GLY A 196 -3.90 7.05 3.27
C GLY A 196 -3.41 7.47 4.66
N ARG A 197 -4.28 7.56 5.67
CA ARG A 197 -3.90 7.90 7.06
C ARG A 197 -3.71 6.68 7.97
N ALA A 198 -3.57 5.51 7.40
CA ALA A 198 -3.23 4.32 8.16
C ALA A 198 -1.75 4.29 8.53
N ASN A 199 -1.44 3.96 9.78
CA ASN A 199 -0.07 3.61 10.14
C ASN A 199 0.30 2.28 9.51
N LEU A 200 1.50 2.19 8.96
CA LEU A 200 1.93 1.00 8.25
C LEU A 200 3.43 0.74 8.32
N VAL A 201 3.79 -0.51 8.10
CA VAL A 201 5.14 -0.95 7.73
C VAL A 201 5.06 -1.58 6.34
N ARG A 202 5.99 -1.19 5.44
CA ARG A 202 6.20 -1.84 4.15
C ARG A 202 7.56 -2.52 4.17
N VAL A 203 7.61 -3.81 3.91
CA VAL A 203 8.84 -4.61 3.86
C VAL A 203 9.12 -5.04 2.43
N LEU A 204 10.26 -4.64 1.89
CA LEU A 204 10.77 -5.03 0.58
C LEU A 204 11.50 -6.37 0.69
N HIS A 205 11.12 -7.34 -0.11
CA HIS A 205 11.76 -8.66 -0.20
C HIS A 205 12.80 -8.70 -1.31
N GLU A 206 13.66 -9.71 -1.29
CA GLU A 206 14.76 -9.89 -2.26
C GLU A 206 14.29 -10.02 -3.73
N ASP A 207 13.05 -10.51 -3.94
CA ASP A 207 12.43 -10.69 -5.26
C ASP A 207 11.70 -9.41 -5.75
N GLY A 208 11.82 -8.31 -5.01
CA GLY A 208 11.21 -7.02 -5.30
C GLY A 208 9.73 -6.90 -4.95
N SER A 209 9.10 -7.96 -4.43
CA SER A 209 7.77 -7.86 -3.84
C SER A 209 7.81 -7.12 -2.50
N MET A 210 6.68 -6.51 -2.10
CA MET A 210 6.60 -5.67 -0.90
C MET A 210 5.41 -6.10 -0.04
N ALA A 211 5.67 -6.60 1.17
CA ALA A 211 4.60 -6.85 2.14
C ALA A 211 4.20 -5.55 2.85
N VAL A 212 2.90 -5.31 2.94
CA VAL A 212 2.27 -4.17 3.63
C VAL A 212 1.52 -4.68 4.84
N TYR A 213 1.78 -4.07 6.00
CA TYR A 213 1.11 -4.29 7.28
C TYR A 213 0.49 -2.97 7.69
N ALA A 214 -0.82 -2.81 7.53
CA ALA A 214 -1.48 -1.53 7.74
C ALA A 214 -2.51 -1.55 8.88
N HIS A 215 -3.06 -0.36 9.17
CA HIS A 215 -3.93 -0.04 10.29
C HIS A 215 -3.27 -0.25 11.65
N LEU A 216 -1.94 -0.12 11.71
CA LEU A 216 -1.17 -0.27 12.95
C LEU A 216 -1.56 0.80 13.98
N GLN A 217 -1.33 0.50 15.25
CA GLN A 217 -1.59 1.40 16.36
C GLN A 217 -0.76 2.70 16.22
N HIS A 218 -1.31 3.81 16.70
CA HIS A 218 -0.56 5.06 16.81
C HIS A 218 0.71 4.87 17.65
N ASN A 219 1.86 5.24 17.06
CA ASN A 219 3.19 5.00 17.65
C ASN A 219 3.49 3.52 17.93
N GLY A 220 2.78 2.59 17.27
CA GLY A 220 2.91 1.16 17.46
C GLY A 220 3.92 0.47 16.54
N VAL A 221 4.59 1.19 15.64
CA VAL A 221 5.65 0.62 14.80
C VAL A 221 6.94 0.49 15.60
N LEU A 222 7.61 -0.67 15.49
CA LEU A 222 8.77 -1.04 16.30
C LEU A 222 10.09 -1.12 15.49
N VAL A 223 10.02 -0.82 14.19
CA VAL A 223 11.15 -0.89 13.25
C VAL A 223 11.34 0.43 12.52
N ARG A 224 12.47 0.61 11.83
CA ARG A 224 12.82 1.84 11.12
C ARG A 224 13.10 1.56 9.63
N PRO A 225 12.89 2.56 8.75
CA PRO A 225 13.31 2.43 7.35
C PRO A 225 14.79 2.05 7.24
N GLY A 226 15.11 1.11 6.35
CA GLY A 226 16.45 0.55 6.14
C GLY A 226 16.81 -0.63 7.05
N GLU A 227 16.02 -0.93 8.09
CA GLU A 227 16.24 -2.06 8.97
C GLU A 227 15.98 -3.39 8.25
N GLN A 228 16.89 -4.36 8.44
CA GLN A 228 16.70 -5.74 7.99
C GLN A 228 15.86 -6.49 9.01
N VAL A 229 14.78 -7.11 8.58
CA VAL A 229 13.90 -7.91 9.44
C VAL A 229 13.90 -9.36 8.99
N GLN A 230 13.87 -10.26 9.97
CA GLN A 230 13.71 -11.69 9.75
C GLN A 230 12.22 -12.07 9.77
N ALA A 231 11.86 -13.19 9.15
CA ALA A 231 10.53 -13.77 9.32
C ALA A 231 10.25 -14.02 10.82
N ALA A 232 9.02 -13.79 11.24
CA ALA A 232 8.56 -13.83 12.63
C ALA A 232 9.15 -12.76 13.57
N GLN A 233 9.97 -11.84 13.08
CA GLN A 233 10.42 -10.68 13.87
C GLN A 233 9.23 -9.73 14.11
N ARG A 234 9.10 -9.26 15.37
CA ARG A 234 8.08 -8.25 15.70
C ARG A 234 8.41 -6.92 15.03
N ILE A 235 7.45 -6.38 14.29
CA ILE A 235 7.61 -5.13 13.53
C ILE A 235 6.64 -4.03 13.96
N GLY A 236 5.59 -4.37 14.71
CA GLY A 236 4.60 -3.38 15.17
C GLY A 236 3.52 -4.00 16.05
N LEU A 237 2.52 -3.18 16.33
CA LEU A 237 1.31 -3.53 17.07
C LEU A 237 0.09 -3.24 16.19
N SER A 238 -0.86 -4.18 16.11
CA SER A 238 -2.14 -4.00 15.42
C SER A 238 -2.93 -2.83 16.02
N GLY A 239 -3.77 -2.22 15.23
CA GLY A 239 -4.56 -1.07 15.65
C GLY A 239 -5.84 -0.91 14.84
N ASN A 240 -6.26 0.36 14.68
CA ASN A 240 -7.45 0.73 13.93
C ASN A 240 -7.29 2.13 13.32
N THR A 241 -6.13 2.45 12.75
CA THR A 241 -5.88 3.79 12.19
C THR A 241 -6.26 3.90 10.73
N GLY A 242 -6.74 5.08 10.30
CA GLY A 242 -7.07 5.40 8.90
C GLY A 242 -8.44 4.90 8.46
N TYR A 243 -8.60 4.52 7.19
CA TYR A 243 -9.88 4.06 6.64
C TYR A 243 -10.19 2.65 7.13
N SER A 244 -10.83 2.56 8.29
CA SER A 244 -11.09 1.31 8.99
C SER A 244 -12.36 1.39 9.84
N ALA A 245 -13.15 0.33 9.84
CA ALA A 245 -14.40 0.20 10.59
C ALA A 245 -14.20 -0.43 11.98
N ALA A 246 -13.19 -1.27 12.15
CA ALA A 246 -12.94 -2.04 13.36
C ALA A 246 -11.46 -2.45 13.44
N PRO A 247 -10.94 -2.76 14.64
CA PRO A 247 -9.56 -3.21 14.82
C PRO A 247 -9.24 -4.44 13.97
N HIS A 248 -8.20 -4.35 13.13
CA HIS A 248 -7.71 -5.43 12.29
C HIS A 248 -6.27 -5.17 11.81
N LEU A 249 -5.63 -6.18 11.28
CA LEU A 249 -4.42 -6.07 10.50
C LEU A 249 -4.77 -6.25 9.02
N HIS A 250 -4.59 -5.22 8.21
CA HIS A 250 -4.60 -5.33 6.75
C HIS A 250 -3.22 -5.81 6.29
N PHE A 251 -3.19 -6.96 5.62
CA PHE A 251 -1.99 -7.56 5.07
C PHE A 251 -2.12 -7.77 3.56
N ALA A 252 -1.18 -7.22 2.80
CA ALA A 252 -1.09 -7.41 1.36
C ALA A 252 0.35 -7.57 0.92
N VAL A 253 0.60 -8.32 -0.15
CA VAL A 253 1.87 -8.28 -0.86
C VAL A 253 1.65 -7.61 -2.20
N GLN A 254 2.45 -6.58 -2.47
CA GLN A 254 2.29 -5.70 -3.62
C GLN A 254 3.54 -5.71 -4.49
N VAL A 255 3.36 -5.36 -5.75
CA VAL A 255 4.42 -5.08 -6.72
C VAL A 255 4.14 -3.79 -7.47
N ASN A 256 5.18 -3.15 -7.98
CA ASN A 256 5.03 -2.08 -8.96
C ASN A 256 4.80 -2.71 -10.34
N ALA A 257 3.65 -2.46 -10.93
CA ALA A 257 3.25 -2.96 -12.25
C ALA A 257 3.37 -1.87 -13.34
N GLY A 258 4.36 -0.99 -13.24
CA GLY A 258 4.57 0.15 -14.14
C GLY A 258 3.73 1.36 -13.73
N MET A 259 4.28 2.20 -12.85
CA MET A 259 3.61 3.39 -12.26
C MET A 259 2.27 3.08 -11.58
N ARG A 260 2.02 1.85 -11.16
CA ARG A 260 0.84 1.41 -10.41
C ARG A 260 1.22 0.32 -9.42
N LEU A 261 0.65 0.36 -8.23
CA LEU A 261 0.69 -0.77 -7.32
C LEU A 261 -0.34 -1.82 -7.71
N ARG A 262 0.03 -3.07 -7.53
CA ARG A 262 -0.87 -4.21 -7.65
C ARG A 262 -0.54 -5.21 -6.55
N SER A 263 -1.55 -5.66 -5.83
CA SER A 263 -1.40 -6.81 -4.93
C SER A 263 -1.31 -8.10 -5.73
N ILE A 264 -0.60 -9.06 -5.17
CA ILE A 264 -0.42 -10.41 -5.73
C ILE A 264 -0.94 -11.45 -4.73
N PRO A 265 -1.49 -12.58 -5.22
CA PRO A 265 -1.88 -13.69 -4.35
C PRO A 265 -0.67 -14.22 -3.56
N VAL A 266 -0.90 -14.57 -2.30
CA VAL A 266 0.12 -15.14 -1.43
C VAL A 266 -0.37 -16.41 -0.75
N ARG A 267 0.56 -17.34 -0.50
CA ARG A 267 0.33 -18.52 0.33
C ARG A 267 0.79 -18.22 1.75
N ILE A 268 -0.11 -18.33 2.72
CA ILE A 268 0.22 -18.16 4.13
C ILE A 268 0.25 -19.53 4.80
N VAL A 269 1.36 -19.86 5.44
CA VAL A 269 1.50 -21.10 6.19
C VAL A 269 1.27 -20.85 7.68
N THR A 270 0.57 -21.80 8.29
CA THR A 270 0.30 -21.87 9.73
C THR A 270 0.74 -23.21 10.26
N PRO A 271 0.85 -23.41 11.58
CA PRO A 271 1.13 -24.73 12.15
C PRO A 271 0.13 -25.83 11.75
N GLN A 272 -1.08 -25.45 11.35
CA GLN A 272 -2.15 -26.35 10.91
C GLN A 272 -2.15 -26.59 9.39
N GLY A 273 -1.29 -25.93 8.63
CA GLY A 273 -1.19 -26.01 7.18
C GLY A 273 -1.35 -24.66 6.50
N GLU A 274 -1.52 -24.68 5.17
CA GLU A 274 -1.71 -23.47 4.38
C GLU A 274 -3.11 -22.89 4.58
N LEU A 275 -3.19 -21.58 4.82
CA LEU A 275 -4.45 -20.84 4.95
C LEU A 275 -5.15 -20.82 3.59
N ARG A 276 -6.39 -21.27 3.55
CA ARG A 276 -7.22 -21.31 2.34
C ARG A 276 -8.48 -20.48 2.55
N PHE A 277 -8.80 -19.67 1.56
CA PHE A 277 -10.02 -18.85 1.54
C PHE A 277 -11.07 -19.56 0.68
N ALA A 278 -12.31 -19.65 1.17
CA ALA A 278 -13.43 -20.08 0.34
C ALA A 278 -13.70 -19.01 -0.72
N ARG A 279 -13.81 -19.40 -1.99
CA ARG A 279 -14.27 -18.48 -3.03
C ARG A 279 -15.71 -18.07 -2.72
N PRO A 280 -16.08 -16.79 -2.97
CA PRO A 280 -17.49 -16.39 -2.94
C PRO A 280 -18.30 -17.31 -3.86
N LEU A 281 -19.46 -17.76 -3.42
CA LEU A 281 -20.35 -18.69 -4.15
C LEU A 281 -20.96 -18.07 -5.43
N ASP A 282 -20.73 -16.79 -5.70
CA ASP A 282 -21.40 -16.04 -6.77
C ASP A 282 -20.82 -16.24 -8.17
N GLU A 283 -19.72 -17.01 -8.32
CA GLU A 283 -19.15 -17.33 -9.63
C GLU A 283 -19.45 -18.76 -10.14
N ALA A 284 -20.29 -19.51 -9.46
CA ALA A 284 -20.88 -20.72 -10.03
C ALA A 284 -22.00 -20.27 -10.97
N GLY A 285 -21.66 -19.98 -12.23
CA GLY A 285 -22.66 -19.88 -13.31
C GLY A 285 -23.55 -21.12 -13.30
N PRO A 286 -24.82 -21.02 -13.78
CA PRO A 286 -25.71 -22.16 -13.76
C PRO A 286 -25.07 -23.35 -14.46
N SER A 287 -24.79 -24.39 -13.69
CA SER A 287 -24.39 -25.69 -14.22
C SER A 287 -25.49 -26.12 -15.18
N ALA A 288 -25.18 -26.16 -16.47
CA ALA A 288 -26.04 -26.87 -17.43
C ALA A 288 -26.06 -28.32 -16.98
N LEU A 289 -27.16 -28.71 -16.39
CA LEU A 289 -27.52 -30.12 -16.20
C LEU A 289 -27.86 -30.72 -17.56
N PRO A 290 -27.50 -31.97 -17.78
CA PRO A 290 -27.65 -32.69 -19.05
C PRO A 290 -29.10 -32.91 -19.50
#